data_07d7e364ab12614a0a77d5e424bc99a8
#
_entry.id   07d7e364ab12614a0a77d5e424bc99a8
#
_cell.length_a   1.000
_cell.length_b   1.000
_cell.length_c   1.000
_cell.angle_alpha   90.00
_cell.angle_beta   90.00
_cell.angle_gamma   90.00
#
_symmetry.space_group_name_H-M   'P 1'
#
loop_
_entity.id
_entity.type
_entity.pdbx_description
1 polymer ?
#
loop_
_entity_poly.entity_id
_entity_poly.type
_entity_poly.pdbx_seq_one_letter_code
_entity_poly.pdbx_strand_id
1 'polypeptide(L)'
;MDKLQTRDLTKVYHRVKVVDGINLEFRAGQISALLGRNGAGKTTTFLMMAGIVHPDGGQVFFNGENINAIPSYERSQKGLIYLPQQHSVFLKATVFDNLHMILEIYFPEAEARQKTLALLKDFGLLAVRESKAHQLSGGEKRRLEIARSMIMAPRFLFLDEPFTGIDPITIHELQKTILQLKERGIGVIITDHNVKDTFFITDVAYIIHKGHILSCGTPAQVVKEEETRQVFLGKDFEWNG
;
A
#
# COMPACT_ATOMS: atom_id res chain seq x y z
N MET A 1 -5.00 6.24 18.21
CA MET A 1 -5.08 5.87 16.80
C MET A 1 -3.68 6.00 16.21
N ASP A 2 -3.14 4.95 15.61
CA ASP A 2 -1.77 4.99 15.10
C ASP A 2 -1.63 6.00 13.97
N LYS A 3 -0.46 6.66 13.92
CA LYS A 3 -0.17 7.75 12.99
C LYS A 3 1.22 7.59 12.40
N LEU A 4 1.31 7.73 11.07
CA LEU A 4 2.57 7.77 10.34
C LEU A 4 2.72 9.14 9.68
N GLN A 5 3.88 9.76 9.82
CA GLN A 5 4.14 11.12 9.30
C GLN A 5 5.50 11.21 8.64
N THR A 6 5.60 12.12 7.68
CA THR A 6 6.91 12.59 7.18
C THR A 6 7.05 14.10 7.40
N ARG A 7 8.27 14.55 7.68
CA ARG A 7 8.63 15.98 7.79
C ARG A 7 9.83 16.27 6.93
N ASP A 8 9.65 17.17 5.98
CA ASP A 8 10.65 17.64 5.02
C ASP A 8 11.43 16.51 4.34
N LEU A 9 10.72 15.39 4.07
CA LEU A 9 11.33 14.17 3.55
C LEU A 9 11.95 14.43 2.18
N THR A 10 13.23 14.10 2.03
CA THR A 10 14.01 14.42 0.82
C THR A 10 14.84 13.23 0.38
N LYS A 11 14.88 13.01 -0.95
CA LYS A 11 15.75 12.00 -1.59
C LYS A 11 16.36 12.53 -2.87
N VAL A 12 17.66 12.33 -3.01
CA VAL A 12 18.45 12.76 -4.18
C VAL A 12 19.05 11.53 -4.87
N TYR A 13 18.84 11.39 -6.17
CA TYR A 13 19.54 10.42 -7.01
C TYR A 13 20.25 11.16 -8.15
N HIS A 14 21.54 10.88 -8.35
CA HIS A 14 22.33 11.50 -9.44
C HIS A 14 22.17 13.05 -9.49
N ARG A 15 22.22 13.71 -8.33
CA ARG A 15 22.04 15.17 -8.17
C ARG A 15 20.62 15.69 -8.47
N VAL A 16 19.65 14.81 -8.72
CA VAL A 16 18.25 15.17 -8.92
C VAL A 16 17.46 14.87 -7.64
N LYS A 17 16.79 15.87 -7.09
CA LYS A 17 15.85 15.66 -5.99
C LYS A 17 14.59 14.99 -6.54
N VAL A 18 14.43 13.69 -6.29
CA VAL A 18 13.24 12.93 -6.69
C VAL A 18 12.12 13.05 -5.67
N VAL A 19 12.47 13.38 -4.42
CA VAL A 19 11.55 13.76 -3.34
C VAL A 19 12.18 14.98 -2.67
N ASP A 20 11.44 16.06 -2.50
CA ASP A 20 11.94 17.35 -2.05
C ASP A 20 10.99 18.01 -1.04
N GLY A 21 11.30 17.82 0.25
CA GLY A 21 10.60 18.44 1.36
C GLY A 21 9.15 17.95 1.56
N ILE A 22 8.88 16.65 1.36
CA ILE A 22 7.50 16.11 1.46
C ILE A 22 7.06 15.97 2.92
N ASN A 23 5.88 16.56 3.20
CA ASN A 23 5.17 16.47 4.46
C ASN A 23 3.86 15.71 4.27
N LEU A 24 3.73 14.54 4.90
CA LEU A 24 2.56 13.65 4.81
C LEU A 24 2.09 13.25 6.21
N GLU A 25 0.81 12.94 6.32
CA GLU A 25 0.20 12.39 7.52
C GLU A 25 -0.80 11.29 7.14
N PHE A 26 -0.62 10.10 7.71
CA PHE A 26 -1.49 8.96 7.53
C PHE A 26 -2.00 8.46 8.88
N ARG A 27 -3.25 8.00 8.92
CA ARG A 27 -3.90 7.51 10.14
C ARG A 27 -4.37 6.06 9.95
N ALA A 28 -4.25 5.25 10.99
CA ALA A 28 -4.82 3.92 10.99
C ALA A 28 -6.35 3.98 10.81
N GLY A 29 -6.94 2.98 10.15
CA GLY A 29 -8.36 2.97 9.81
C GLY A 29 -8.76 3.99 8.72
N GLN A 30 -7.79 4.48 7.93
CA GLN A 30 -8.01 5.39 6.81
C GLN A 30 -7.33 4.86 5.56
N ILE A 31 -7.96 5.03 4.41
CA ILE A 31 -7.34 4.78 3.10
C ILE A 31 -6.83 6.11 2.55
N SER A 32 -5.53 6.20 2.35
CA SER A 32 -4.86 7.36 1.79
C SER A 32 -4.24 7.02 0.45
N ALA A 33 -4.38 7.90 -0.53
CA ALA A 33 -3.75 7.74 -1.84
C ALA A 33 -2.60 8.74 -2.01
N LEU A 34 -1.45 8.28 -2.51
CA LEU A 34 -0.35 9.12 -2.97
C LEU A 34 -0.26 8.98 -4.50
N LEU A 35 -0.83 9.92 -5.22
CA LEU A 35 -1.01 9.88 -6.67
C LEU A 35 -0.10 10.89 -7.37
N GLY A 36 0.22 10.62 -8.63
CA GLY A 36 1.07 11.49 -9.43
C GLY A 36 1.59 10.75 -10.67
N ARG A 37 2.17 11.48 -11.60
CA ARG A 37 2.74 10.91 -12.84
C ARG A 37 3.92 9.98 -12.53
N ASN A 38 4.28 9.13 -13.50
CA ASN A 38 5.48 8.30 -13.39
C ASN A 38 6.72 9.19 -13.18
N GLY A 39 7.59 8.78 -12.25
CA GLY A 39 8.77 9.55 -11.85
C GLY A 39 8.50 10.71 -10.89
N ALA A 40 7.26 10.92 -10.41
CA ALA A 40 6.95 12.00 -9.49
C ALA A 40 7.50 11.81 -8.06
N GLY A 41 7.98 10.60 -7.70
CA GLY A 41 8.56 10.31 -6.38
C GLY A 41 7.73 9.38 -5.49
N LYS A 42 6.58 8.85 -5.96
CA LYS A 42 5.65 7.99 -5.18
C LYS A 42 6.34 6.78 -4.53
N THR A 43 6.86 5.87 -5.35
CA THR A 43 7.54 4.64 -4.88
C THR A 43 8.74 4.98 -4.00
N THR A 44 9.53 6.00 -4.34
CA THR A 44 10.66 6.45 -3.51
C THR A 44 10.18 6.89 -2.12
N THR A 45 9.09 7.63 -2.04
CA THR A 45 8.47 8.05 -0.77
C THR A 45 8.02 6.82 0.04
N PHE A 46 7.38 5.84 -0.59
CA PHE A 46 7.00 4.58 0.06
C PHE A 46 8.20 3.82 0.61
N LEU A 47 9.25 3.68 -0.22
CA LEU A 47 10.47 2.96 0.18
C LEU A 47 11.18 3.64 1.36
N MET A 48 11.14 4.98 1.44
CA MET A 48 11.68 5.71 2.59
C MET A 48 10.83 5.50 3.85
N MET A 49 9.49 5.54 3.75
CA MET A 49 8.60 5.27 4.87
C MET A 49 8.70 3.81 5.35
N ALA A 50 8.87 2.86 4.45
CA ALA A 50 9.08 1.45 4.78
C ALA A 50 10.50 1.14 5.30
N GLY A 51 11.44 2.08 5.24
CA GLY A 51 12.83 1.90 5.69
C GLY A 51 13.70 1.05 4.76
N ILE A 52 13.27 0.88 3.50
CA ILE A 52 14.05 0.19 2.45
C ILE A 52 15.08 1.13 1.84
N VAL A 53 14.72 2.42 1.71
CA VAL A 53 15.61 3.48 1.24
C VAL A 53 15.81 4.49 2.36
N HIS A 54 17.05 4.91 2.59
CA HIS A 54 17.37 5.95 3.57
C HIS A 54 17.06 7.32 2.95
N PRO A 55 16.35 8.24 3.65
CA PRO A 55 16.21 9.62 3.21
C PRO A 55 17.56 10.35 3.29
N ASP A 56 17.78 11.30 2.39
CA ASP A 56 18.96 12.19 2.43
C ASP A 56 18.69 13.42 3.29
N GLY A 57 17.42 13.71 3.58
CA GLY A 57 16.97 14.78 4.48
C GLY A 57 15.56 14.50 5.00
N GLY A 58 15.19 15.22 6.07
CA GLY A 58 13.92 15.08 6.71
C GLY A 58 13.78 13.81 7.57
N GLN A 59 12.55 13.54 8.01
CA GLN A 59 12.29 12.51 9.02
C GLN A 59 10.97 11.79 8.77
N VAL A 60 10.95 10.51 9.16
CA VAL A 60 9.74 9.66 9.22
C VAL A 60 9.41 9.41 10.68
N PHE A 61 8.17 9.64 11.07
CA PHE A 61 7.67 9.43 12.43
C PHE A 61 6.57 8.38 12.44
N PHE A 62 6.66 7.43 13.36
CA PHE A 62 5.58 6.52 13.68
C PHE A 62 5.17 6.71 15.14
N ASN A 63 3.92 7.12 15.37
CA ASN A 63 3.39 7.45 16.71
C ASN A 63 4.25 8.46 17.49
N GLY A 64 4.83 9.43 16.77
CA GLY A 64 5.70 10.46 17.34
C GLY A 64 7.17 10.04 17.52
N GLU A 65 7.50 8.77 17.36
CA GLU A 65 8.88 8.25 17.37
C GLU A 65 9.53 8.47 15.99
N ASN A 66 10.72 9.06 15.95
CA ASN A 66 11.51 9.13 14.72
C ASN A 66 12.07 7.74 14.40
N ILE A 67 11.69 7.21 13.24
CA ILE A 67 12.06 5.85 12.82
C ILE A 67 13.13 5.82 11.70
N ASN A 68 13.81 6.92 11.41
CA ASN A 68 14.81 6.96 10.34
C ASN A 68 15.92 5.91 10.50
N ALA A 69 16.38 5.70 11.73
CA ALA A 69 17.43 4.72 12.04
C ALA A 69 16.93 3.27 12.11
N ILE A 70 15.60 3.06 12.12
CA ILE A 70 14.98 1.72 12.23
C ILE A 70 14.98 1.05 10.85
N PRO A 71 15.61 -0.13 10.70
CA PRO A 71 15.64 -0.86 9.43
C PRO A 71 14.28 -1.42 9.05
N SER A 72 14.09 -1.76 7.77
CA SER A 72 12.79 -2.19 7.23
C SER A 72 12.17 -3.39 7.94
N TYR A 73 12.98 -4.39 8.34
CA TYR A 73 12.48 -5.58 9.04
C TYR A 73 11.90 -5.23 10.44
N GLU A 74 12.53 -4.32 11.18
CA GLU A 74 12.01 -3.84 12.46
C GLU A 74 10.76 -2.96 12.28
N ARG A 75 10.72 -2.14 11.22
CA ARG A 75 9.49 -1.40 10.87
C ARG A 75 8.35 -2.35 10.53
N SER A 76 8.64 -3.47 9.86
CA SER A 76 7.63 -4.51 9.61
C SER A 76 7.12 -5.14 10.91
N GLN A 77 7.99 -5.39 11.89
CA GLN A 77 7.60 -5.87 13.22
C GLN A 77 6.76 -4.83 14.00
N LYS A 78 6.98 -3.54 13.75
CA LYS A 78 6.11 -2.45 14.27
C LYS A 78 4.78 -2.33 13.52
N GLY A 79 4.55 -3.14 12.48
CA GLY A 79 3.32 -3.16 11.67
C GLY A 79 3.33 -2.24 10.45
N LEU A 80 4.49 -1.77 9.97
CA LEU A 80 4.61 -1.00 8.73
C LEU A 80 5.01 -1.94 7.58
N ILE A 81 4.03 -2.43 6.82
CA ILE A 81 4.22 -3.47 5.81
C ILE A 81 4.16 -2.87 4.40
N TYR A 82 5.18 -3.14 3.59
CA TYR A 82 5.23 -2.71 2.18
C TYR A 82 5.00 -3.89 1.25
N LEU A 83 4.04 -3.74 0.35
CA LEU A 83 3.76 -4.66 -0.75
C LEU A 83 4.14 -3.98 -2.08
N PRO A 84 5.20 -4.45 -2.74
CA PRO A 84 5.68 -3.87 -3.99
C PRO A 84 4.71 -4.11 -5.15
N GLN A 85 4.91 -3.40 -6.25
CA GLN A 85 4.18 -3.59 -7.50
C GLN A 85 4.37 -5.01 -8.06
N GLN A 86 5.60 -5.54 -8.01
CA GLN A 86 5.88 -6.91 -8.42
C GLN A 86 5.43 -7.92 -7.37
N HIS A 87 4.77 -8.98 -7.82
CA HIS A 87 4.30 -10.02 -6.91
C HIS A 87 5.43 -10.70 -6.14
N SER A 88 5.23 -10.83 -4.83
CA SER A 88 6.19 -11.42 -3.88
C SER A 88 5.80 -12.81 -3.37
N VAL A 89 4.78 -13.45 -3.96
CA VAL A 89 4.32 -14.79 -3.57
C VAL A 89 5.32 -15.88 -3.96
N PHE A 90 5.34 -16.97 -3.19
CA PHE A 90 6.13 -18.16 -3.53
C PHE A 90 5.45 -18.92 -4.68
N LEU A 91 5.83 -18.60 -5.92
CA LEU A 91 5.16 -19.02 -7.14
C LEU A 91 5.00 -20.54 -7.30
N LYS A 92 5.98 -21.34 -6.80
CA LYS A 92 5.99 -22.80 -6.88
C LYS A 92 5.25 -23.49 -5.73
N ALA A 93 4.96 -22.78 -4.66
CA ALA A 93 4.20 -23.26 -3.51
C ALA A 93 2.69 -23.15 -3.80
N THR A 94 1.88 -23.93 -3.07
CA THR A 94 0.43 -23.79 -3.11
C THR A 94 -0.01 -22.47 -2.46
N VAL A 95 -1.26 -22.07 -2.69
CA VAL A 95 -1.87 -20.92 -2.00
C VAL A 95 -1.88 -21.16 -0.49
N PHE A 96 -2.19 -22.39 -0.07
CA PHE A 96 -2.14 -22.81 1.32
C PHE A 96 -0.71 -22.66 1.88
N ASP A 97 0.30 -23.24 1.22
CA ASP A 97 1.69 -23.20 1.69
C ASP A 97 2.25 -21.78 1.78
N ASN A 98 1.81 -20.86 0.91
CA ASN A 98 2.23 -19.45 0.97
C ASN A 98 1.91 -18.75 2.30
N LEU A 99 0.90 -19.21 3.01
CA LEU A 99 0.52 -18.72 4.34
C LEU A 99 1.04 -19.64 5.45
N HIS A 100 0.88 -20.95 5.26
CA HIS A 100 1.13 -21.96 6.27
C HIS A 100 2.59 -22.00 6.72
N MET A 101 3.53 -22.01 5.77
CA MET A 101 4.98 -22.00 6.07
C MET A 101 5.42 -20.82 6.95
N ILE A 102 4.73 -19.67 6.86
CA ILE A 102 5.06 -18.52 7.70
C ILE A 102 4.42 -18.67 9.07
N LEU A 103 3.19 -19.17 9.13
CA LEU A 103 2.47 -19.36 10.39
C LEU A 103 3.11 -20.44 11.27
N GLU A 104 3.69 -21.50 10.68
CA GLU A 104 4.44 -22.54 11.40
C GLU A 104 5.66 -22.01 12.15
N ILE A 105 6.20 -20.85 11.75
CA ILE A 105 7.31 -20.20 12.47
C ILE A 105 6.85 -19.69 13.83
N TYR A 106 5.58 -19.31 13.96
CA TYR A 106 5.03 -18.64 15.15
C TYR A 106 4.08 -19.51 15.97
N PHE A 107 3.48 -20.56 15.38
CA PHE A 107 2.41 -21.34 15.98
C PHE A 107 2.64 -22.85 15.79
N PRO A 108 2.18 -23.70 16.74
CA PRO A 108 2.12 -25.14 16.55
C PRO A 108 1.29 -25.50 15.32
N GLU A 109 1.63 -26.64 14.65
CA GLU A 109 1.04 -27.11 13.38
C GLU A 109 -0.48 -27.00 13.32
N ALA A 110 -1.21 -27.50 14.33
CA ALA A 110 -2.67 -27.48 14.36
C ALA A 110 -3.24 -26.04 14.36
N GLU A 111 -2.61 -25.13 15.11
CA GLU A 111 -3.00 -23.72 15.19
C GLU A 111 -2.62 -22.99 13.90
N ALA A 112 -1.42 -23.21 13.35
CA ALA A 112 -0.97 -22.68 12.08
C ALA A 112 -1.93 -23.04 10.96
N ARG A 113 -2.35 -24.31 10.89
CA ARG A 113 -3.33 -24.81 9.92
C ARG A 113 -4.69 -24.10 10.05
N GLN A 114 -5.19 -23.96 11.27
CA GLN A 114 -6.46 -23.27 11.54
C GLN A 114 -6.40 -21.81 11.08
N LYS A 115 -5.33 -21.09 11.46
CA LYS A 115 -5.11 -19.68 11.07
C LYS A 115 -4.96 -19.54 9.55
N THR A 116 -4.27 -20.47 8.89
CA THR A 116 -4.15 -20.50 7.43
C THR A 116 -5.53 -20.59 6.76
N LEU A 117 -6.37 -21.55 7.19
CA LEU A 117 -7.71 -21.72 6.62
C LEU A 117 -8.60 -20.49 6.88
N ALA A 118 -8.48 -19.87 8.05
CA ALA A 118 -9.20 -18.63 8.37
C ALA A 118 -8.80 -17.48 7.44
N LEU A 119 -7.49 -17.24 7.24
CA LEU A 119 -7.00 -16.23 6.32
C LEU A 119 -7.45 -16.50 4.88
N LEU A 120 -7.34 -17.76 4.41
CA LEU A 120 -7.80 -18.13 3.06
C LEU A 120 -9.31 -17.87 2.86
N LYS A 121 -10.11 -18.11 3.88
CA LYS A 121 -11.55 -17.83 3.87
C LYS A 121 -11.80 -16.31 3.83
N ASP A 122 -11.14 -15.56 4.70
CA ASP A 122 -11.28 -14.09 4.83
C ASP A 122 -10.95 -13.35 3.53
N PHE A 123 -9.96 -13.86 2.79
CA PHE A 123 -9.49 -13.26 1.53
C PHE A 123 -10.05 -13.93 0.27
N GLY A 124 -11.05 -14.83 0.40
CA GLY A 124 -11.72 -15.46 -0.73
C GLY A 124 -10.83 -16.40 -1.55
N LEU A 125 -9.81 -17.01 -0.91
CA LEU A 125 -8.84 -17.89 -1.57
C LEU A 125 -9.03 -19.39 -1.24
N LEU A 126 -10.06 -19.73 -0.47
CA LEU A 126 -10.25 -21.10 0.01
C LEU A 126 -10.46 -22.11 -1.14
N ALA A 127 -11.16 -21.71 -2.21
CA ALA A 127 -11.44 -22.56 -3.36
C ALA A 127 -10.18 -22.94 -4.15
N VAL A 128 -9.18 -22.05 -4.15
CA VAL A 128 -7.91 -22.21 -4.89
C VAL A 128 -6.74 -22.61 -3.99
N ARG A 129 -6.99 -23.04 -2.73
CA ARG A 129 -5.95 -23.28 -1.74
C ARG A 129 -4.89 -24.32 -2.16
N GLU A 130 -5.28 -25.33 -2.95
CA GLU A 130 -4.39 -26.38 -3.45
C GLU A 130 -3.68 -26.01 -4.77
N SER A 131 -4.11 -24.91 -5.41
CA SER A 131 -3.47 -24.44 -6.64
C SER A 131 -2.11 -23.82 -6.33
N LYS A 132 -1.15 -23.99 -7.26
CA LYS A 132 0.15 -23.30 -7.15
C LYS A 132 -0.03 -21.82 -7.43
N ALA A 133 0.69 -20.96 -6.69
CA ALA A 133 0.51 -19.52 -6.79
C ALA A 133 0.81 -18.95 -8.19
N HIS A 134 1.63 -19.60 -9.03
CA HIS A 134 1.84 -19.15 -10.41
C HIS A 134 0.59 -19.29 -11.29
N GLN A 135 -0.36 -20.17 -10.94
CA GLN A 135 -1.61 -20.40 -11.66
C GLN A 135 -2.71 -19.37 -11.36
N LEU A 136 -2.52 -18.58 -10.30
CA LEU A 136 -3.47 -17.56 -9.89
C LEU A 136 -3.52 -16.39 -10.88
N SER A 137 -4.70 -15.77 -11.00
CA SER A 137 -4.87 -14.45 -11.61
C SER A 137 -4.07 -13.37 -10.87
N GLY A 138 -3.87 -12.20 -11.49
CA GLY A 138 -3.20 -11.07 -10.84
C GLY A 138 -3.87 -10.63 -9.54
N GLY A 139 -5.20 -10.56 -9.53
CA GLY A 139 -5.97 -10.19 -8.34
C GLY A 139 -5.93 -11.23 -7.22
N GLU A 140 -5.98 -12.53 -7.55
CA GLU A 140 -5.82 -13.60 -6.57
C GLU A 140 -4.42 -13.58 -5.96
N LYS A 141 -3.36 -13.35 -6.76
CA LYS A 141 -2.00 -13.15 -6.26
C LYS A 141 -1.95 -11.95 -5.30
N ARG A 142 -2.59 -10.84 -5.66
CA ARG A 142 -2.61 -9.65 -4.80
C ARG A 142 -3.35 -9.89 -3.50
N ARG A 143 -4.50 -10.58 -3.53
CA ARG A 143 -5.22 -10.99 -2.30
C ARG A 143 -4.37 -11.93 -1.44
N LEU A 144 -3.61 -12.86 -2.05
CA LEU A 144 -2.70 -13.74 -1.32
C LEU A 144 -1.55 -12.98 -0.63
N GLU A 145 -0.98 -11.98 -1.29
CA GLU A 145 0.04 -11.09 -0.69
C GLU A 145 -0.51 -10.32 0.50
N ILE A 146 -1.72 -9.76 0.36
CA ILE A 146 -2.39 -9.06 1.45
C ILE A 146 -2.69 -10.03 2.60
N ALA A 147 -3.25 -11.22 2.31
CA ALA A 147 -3.50 -12.24 3.32
C ALA A 147 -2.23 -12.63 4.08
N ARG A 148 -1.10 -12.77 3.37
CA ARG A 148 0.21 -13.06 3.96
C ARG A 148 0.70 -11.92 4.85
N SER A 149 0.47 -10.67 4.46
CA SER A 149 0.85 -9.51 5.28
C SER A 149 0.08 -9.45 6.61
N MET A 150 -1.12 -10.01 6.67
CA MET A 150 -1.94 -10.04 7.89
C MET A 150 -1.32 -10.88 9.02
N ILE A 151 -0.44 -11.82 8.68
CA ILE A 151 0.30 -12.63 9.67
C ILE A 151 1.14 -11.74 10.60
N MET A 152 1.63 -10.61 10.08
CA MET A 152 2.45 -9.64 10.83
C MET A 152 1.62 -8.58 11.57
N ALA A 153 0.28 -8.72 11.63
CA ALA A 153 -0.63 -7.77 12.29
C ALA A 153 -0.37 -6.30 11.88
N PRO A 154 -0.54 -5.93 10.60
CA PRO A 154 -0.18 -4.61 10.10
C PRO A 154 -0.98 -3.50 10.80
N ARG A 155 -0.31 -2.38 11.10
CA ARG A 155 -0.91 -1.09 11.47
C ARG A 155 -1.10 -0.22 10.24
N PHE A 156 -0.11 -0.28 9.32
CA PHE A 156 -0.16 0.36 8.01
C PHE A 156 0.28 -0.62 6.93
N LEU A 157 -0.46 -0.62 5.83
CA LEU A 157 -0.15 -1.40 4.64
C LEU A 157 0.08 -0.45 3.46
N PHE A 158 1.29 -0.48 2.91
CA PHE A 158 1.65 0.28 1.70
C PHE A 158 1.42 -0.59 0.48
N LEU A 159 0.51 -0.21 -0.39
CA LEU A 159 0.20 -0.90 -1.64
C LEU A 159 0.74 -0.09 -2.81
N ASP A 160 1.83 -0.56 -3.42
CA ASP A 160 2.42 0.10 -4.58
C ASP A 160 1.77 -0.44 -5.86
N GLU A 161 1.04 0.41 -6.56
CA GLU A 161 0.29 0.16 -7.79
C GLU A 161 -0.56 -1.13 -7.77
N PRO A 162 -1.46 -1.30 -6.78
CA PRO A 162 -2.20 -2.56 -6.60
C PRO A 162 -3.19 -2.89 -7.72
N PHE A 163 -3.65 -1.91 -8.51
CA PHE A 163 -4.63 -2.10 -9.58
C PHE A 163 -4.00 -2.27 -10.97
N THR A 164 -2.68 -2.15 -11.07
CA THR A 164 -1.97 -2.24 -12.34
C THR A 164 -2.05 -3.63 -12.94
N GLY A 165 -2.49 -3.73 -14.20
CA GLY A 165 -2.55 -4.99 -14.94
C GLY A 165 -3.65 -5.95 -14.49
N ILE A 166 -4.66 -5.45 -13.76
CA ILE A 166 -5.82 -6.21 -13.28
C ILE A 166 -7.06 -5.79 -14.05
N ASP A 167 -7.94 -6.75 -14.35
CA ASP A 167 -9.22 -6.47 -15.02
C ASP A 167 -10.22 -5.76 -14.10
N PRO A 168 -11.23 -5.04 -14.65
CA PRO A 168 -12.15 -4.22 -13.86
C PRO A 168 -12.97 -5.00 -12.81
N ILE A 169 -13.34 -6.25 -13.07
CA ILE A 169 -14.10 -7.07 -12.12
C ILE A 169 -13.22 -7.38 -10.90
N THR A 170 -11.99 -7.78 -11.18
CA THR A 170 -11.00 -8.10 -10.15
C THR A 170 -10.57 -6.85 -9.35
N ILE A 171 -10.49 -5.66 -9.99
CA ILE A 171 -10.27 -4.40 -9.28
C ILE A 171 -11.34 -4.18 -8.21
N HIS A 172 -12.61 -4.39 -8.55
CA HIS A 172 -13.72 -4.21 -7.61
C HIS A 172 -13.64 -5.18 -6.41
N GLU A 173 -13.23 -6.43 -6.63
CA GLU A 173 -12.99 -7.39 -5.54
C GLU A 173 -11.83 -6.97 -4.64
N LEU A 174 -10.75 -6.44 -5.23
CA LEU A 174 -9.62 -5.94 -4.48
C LEU A 174 -9.97 -4.68 -3.68
N GLN A 175 -10.78 -3.78 -4.24
CA GLN A 175 -11.31 -2.61 -3.53
C GLN A 175 -12.11 -3.04 -2.29
N LYS A 176 -12.99 -4.03 -2.39
CA LYS A 176 -13.71 -4.60 -1.23
C LYS A 176 -12.74 -5.13 -0.17
N THR A 177 -11.71 -5.85 -0.60
CA THR A 177 -10.66 -6.35 0.32
C THR A 177 -9.97 -5.19 1.04
N ILE A 178 -9.62 -4.12 0.35
CA ILE A 178 -8.97 -2.93 0.95
C ILE A 178 -9.91 -2.20 1.93
N LEU A 179 -11.20 -2.08 1.59
CA LEU A 179 -12.21 -1.52 2.50
C LEU A 179 -12.34 -2.34 3.80
N GLN A 180 -12.32 -3.68 3.71
CA GLN A 180 -12.31 -4.53 4.89
C GLN A 180 -11.07 -4.33 5.78
N LEU A 181 -9.90 -4.04 5.20
CA LEU A 181 -8.71 -3.70 5.99
C LEU A 181 -8.90 -2.41 6.78
N LYS A 182 -9.48 -1.39 6.16
CA LYS A 182 -9.85 -0.13 6.82
C LYS A 182 -10.81 -0.38 8.00
N GLU A 183 -11.86 -1.19 7.80
CA GLU A 183 -12.81 -1.56 8.84
C GLU A 183 -12.16 -2.28 10.02
N ARG A 184 -11.08 -3.02 9.78
CA ARG A 184 -10.23 -3.67 10.80
C ARG A 184 -9.28 -2.66 11.51
N GLY A 185 -9.36 -1.37 11.19
CA GLY A 185 -8.52 -0.33 11.79
C GLY A 185 -7.13 -0.22 11.19
N ILE A 186 -6.85 -0.87 10.04
CA ILE A 186 -5.56 -0.80 9.36
C ILE A 186 -5.54 0.46 8.47
N GLY A 187 -4.48 1.27 8.57
CA GLY A 187 -4.23 2.35 7.63
C GLY A 187 -3.72 1.78 6.30
N VAL A 188 -4.39 2.08 5.20
CA VAL A 188 -3.94 1.64 3.87
C VAL A 188 -3.45 2.84 3.09
N ILE A 189 -2.23 2.76 2.55
CA ILE A 189 -1.64 3.81 1.74
C ILE A 189 -1.41 3.24 0.35
N ILE A 190 -2.00 3.86 -0.66
CA ILE A 190 -2.02 3.36 -2.04
C ILE A 190 -1.30 4.34 -2.96
N THR A 191 -0.38 3.83 -3.79
CA THR A 191 0.03 4.55 -5.00
C THR A 191 -0.60 3.85 -6.20
N ASP A 192 -1.11 4.60 -7.16
CA ASP A 192 -1.56 4.02 -8.43
C ASP A 192 -1.57 5.11 -9.51
N HIS A 193 -1.62 4.69 -10.76
CA HIS A 193 -1.88 5.56 -11.92
C HIS A 193 -3.34 5.48 -12.36
N ASN A 194 -4.10 4.48 -11.92
CA ASN A 194 -5.54 4.38 -12.11
C ASN A 194 -6.29 5.23 -11.08
N VAL A 195 -6.42 6.51 -11.39
CA VAL A 195 -6.95 7.52 -10.47
C VAL A 195 -8.40 7.23 -10.08
N LYS A 196 -9.26 6.85 -11.06
CA LYS A 196 -10.69 6.64 -10.80
C LYS A 196 -10.93 5.51 -9.81
N ASP A 197 -10.31 4.35 -10.04
CA ASP A 197 -10.45 3.19 -9.17
C ASP A 197 -9.86 3.43 -7.78
N THR A 198 -8.76 4.18 -7.70
CA THR A 198 -8.15 4.56 -6.43
C THR A 198 -9.04 5.52 -5.65
N PHE A 199 -9.55 6.57 -6.28
CA PHE A 199 -10.40 7.56 -5.64
C PHE A 199 -11.69 6.97 -5.08
N PHE A 200 -12.23 5.93 -5.71
CA PHE A 200 -13.46 5.28 -5.28
C PHE A 200 -13.42 4.77 -3.82
N ILE A 201 -12.23 4.39 -3.33
CA ILE A 201 -12.04 3.87 -1.98
C ILE A 201 -11.24 4.80 -1.06
N THR A 202 -10.77 5.96 -1.57
CA THR A 202 -9.84 6.85 -0.86
C THR A 202 -10.58 7.85 0.03
N ASP A 203 -10.12 8.00 1.28
CA ASP A 203 -10.58 9.05 2.19
C ASP A 203 -9.80 10.35 1.99
N VAL A 204 -8.47 10.26 1.83
CA VAL A 204 -7.57 11.40 1.65
C VAL A 204 -6.59 11.10 0.52
N ALA A 205 -6.49 12.03 -0.43
CA ALA A 205 -5.54 11.95 -1.54
C ALA A 205 -4.46 13.03 -1.41
N TYR A 206 -3.23 12.64 -1.68
CA TYR A 206 -2.09 13.51 -1.88
C TYR A 206 -1.65 13.43 -3.34
N ILE A 207 -1.55 14.55 -4.01
CA ILE A 207 -1.03 14.62 -5.38
C ILE A 207 0.43 15.06 -5.31
N ILE A 208 1.32 14.18 -5.79
CA ILE A 208 2.76 14.48 -5.89
C ILE A 208 3.13 14.84 -7.33
N HIS A 209 3.87 15.93 -7.48
CA HIS A 209 4.41 16.38 -8.74
C HIS A 209 5.86 16.83 -8.58
N LYS A 210 6.78 16.29 -9.39
CA LYS A 210 8.22 16.63 -9.38
C LYS A 210 8.83 16.66 -7.97
N GLY A 211 8.47 15.68 -7.14
CA GLY A 211 9.00 15.54 -5.79
C GLY A 211 8.34 16.38 -4.71
N HIS A 212 7.30 17.16 -5.01
CA HIS A 212 6.57 17.99 -4.05
C HIS A 212 5.10 17.59 -3.97
N ILE A 213 4.44 17.85 -2.82
CA ILE A 213 3.00 17.72 -2.71
C ILE A 213 2.34 18.94 -3.35
N LEU A 214 1.59 18.70 -4.41
CA LEU A 214 0.85 19.72 -5.14
C LEU A 214 -0.50 20.02 -4.47
N SER A 215 -1.18 18.99 -3.98
CA SER A 215 -2.54 19.07 -3.44
C SER A 215 -2.75 17.98 -2.39
N CYS A 216 -3.64 18.25 -1.42
CA CYS A 216 -4.06 17.31 -0.39
C CYS A 216 -5.50 17.58 0.01
N GLY A 217 -6.33 16.53 0.06
CA GLY A 217 -7.73 16.63 0.49
C GLY A 217 -8.52 15.38 0.18
N THR A 218 -9.84 15.44 0.32
CA THR A 218 -10.71 14.38 -0.17
C THR A 218 -10.63 14.32 -1.71
N PRO A 219 -10.92 13.16 -2.35
CA PRO A 219 -10.97 13.08 -3.81
C PRO A 219 -11.79 14.20 -4.45
N ALA A 220 -12.96 14.52 -3.88
CA ALA A 220 -13.84 15.60 -4.37
C ALA A 220 -13.20 17.00 -4.30
N GLN A 221 -12.34 17.26 -3.30
CA GLN A 221 -11.59 18.52 -3.18
C GLN A 221 -10.46 18.58 -4.21
N VAL A 222 -9.65 17.52 -4.26
CA VAL A 222 -8.47 17.43 -5.14
C VAL A 222 -8.84 17.55 -6.63
N VAL A 223 -9.98 16.95 -7.05
CA VAL A 223 -10.48 17.03 -8.43
C VAL A 223 -10.89 18.45 -8.84
N LYS A 224 -11.30 19.29 -7.88
CA LYS A 224 -11.72 20.67 -8.16
C LYS A 224 -10.56 21.65 -8.29
N GLU A 225 -9.36 21.29 -7.81
CA GLU A 225 -8.21 22.16 -7.88
C GLU A 225 -7.70 22.29 -9.33
N GLU A 226 -7.64 23.52 -9.82
CA GLU A 226 -7.28 23.81 -11.19
C GLU A 226 -5.86 23.33 -11.54
N GLU A 227 -4.90 23.55 -10.66
CA GLU A 227 -3.52 23.11 -10.84
C GLU A 227 -3.40 21.59 -10.92
N THR A 228 -4.12 20.84 -10.07
CA THR A 228 -4.19 19.38 -10.12
C THR A 228 -4.77 18.88 -11.44
N ARG A 229 -5.81 19.53 -11.96
CA ARG A 229 -6.40 19.20 -13.27
C ARG A 229 -5.42 19.47 -14.41
N GLN A 230 -4.73 20.60 -14.39
CA GLN A 230 -3.78 20.94 -15.46
C GLN A 230 -2.56 20.02 -15.50
N VAL A 231 -2.02 19.67 -14.34
CA VAL A 231 -0.74 18.98 -14.19
C VAL A 231 -0.89 17.46 -14.22
N PHE A 232 -1.96 16.91 -13.62
CA PHE A 232 -2.09 15.49 -13.37
C PHE A 232 -3.33 14.84 -13.98
N LEU A 233 -4.54 15.34 -13.71
CA LEU A 233 -5.79 14.66 -14.09
C LEU A 233 -6.16 14.85 -15.57
N GLY A 234 -5.82 16.00 -16.15
CA GLY A 234 -6.34 16.44 -17.44
C GLY A 234 -7.62 17.30 -17.30
N LYS A 235 -7.83 18.21 -18.25
CA LYS A 235 -8.96 19.17 -18.20
C LYS A 235 -10.33 18.47 -18.26
N ASP A 236 -10.40 17.36 -18.99
CA ASP A 236 -11.65 16.61 -19.24
C ASP A 236 -11.88 15.49 -18.22
N PHE A 237 -11.10 15.46 -17.14
CA PHE A 237 -11.26 14.43 -16.10
C PHE A 237 -12.56 14.66 -15.32
N GLU A 238 -13.44 13.68 -15.36
CA GLU A 238 -14.68 13.63 -14.58
C GLU A 238 -14.62 12.50 -13.56
N TRP A 239 -14.97 12.84 -12.33
CA TRP A 239 -15.14 11.89 -11.24
C TRP A 239 -16.42 12.22 -10.49
N ASN A 240 -17.36 11.30 -10.54
CA ASN A 240 -18.67 11.37 -9.89
C ASN A 240 -18.67 10.33 -8.75
N GLY A 241 -18.04 10.68 -7.60
CA GLY A 241 -17.96 9.84 -6.42
C GLY A 241 -19.22 9.86 -5.58
#